data_b60cab2d396d2faef03f89b748c84085
#
_entry.id   b60cab2d396d2faef03f89b748c84085
#
_cell.length_a   1.000
_cell.length_b   1.000
_cell.length_c   1.000
_cell.angle_alpha   90.00
_cell.angle_beta   90.00
_cell.angle_gamma   90.00
#
_symmetry.space_group_name_H-M   'P 1'
#
loop_
_entity.id
_entity.type
_entity.pdbx_description
1 polymer ?
#
loop_
_entity_poly.entity_id
_entity_poly.type
_entity_poly.pdbx_seq_one_letter_code
_entity_poly.pdbx_strand_id
1 'polypeptide(L)'
;MPRPRIGVIAGWQVYERTTPNWFLDALLQGVAAAGRRLGCDVYLSCGVGARIEDPREVRPGWPEPLPDVQFIPVGHWNTDGLVFVSPLRTRERRDYARRLQEDGFPVVFVGAGDGRPAIVADSASGFREALLHLSRHGHRRVAFISGDPLDAGDSFKRLADFRALGLELG
;
A
#
# COMPACT_ATOMS: atom_id res chain seq x y z
N MET A 1 23.60 -2.20 -21.41
CA MET A 1 23.33 -2.76 -20.07
C MET A 1 21.90 -3.24 -20.03
N PRO A 2 21.57 -4.36 -19.37
CA PRO A 2 20.19 -4.77 -19.19
C PRO A 2 19.43 -3.68 -18.40
N ARG A 3 18.13 -3.55 -18.68
CA ARG A 3 17.29 -2.58 -17.98
C ARG A 3 17.02 -3.07 -16.56
N PRO A 4 17.07 -2.20 -15.55
CA PRO A 4 16.67 -2.57 -14.20
C PRO A 4 15.20 -3.06 -14.16
N ARG A 5 14.94 -4.09 -13.39
CA ARG A 5 13.61 -4.71 -13.24
C ARG A 5 13.03 -4.36 -11.87
N ILE A 6 11.94 -3.65 -11.87
CA ILE A 6 11.24 -3.24 -10.65
C ILE A 6 9.99 -4.09 -10.47
N GLY A 7 9.94 -4.83 -9.39
CA GLY A 7 8.76 -5.60 -9.01
C GLY A 7 7.78 -4.74 -8.21
N VAL A 8 6.49 -4.78 -8.56
CA VAL A 8 5.43 -4.15 -7.80
C VAL A 8 4.56 -5.24 -7.19
N ILE A 9 4.53 -5.29 -5.88
CA ILE A 9 3.73 -6.25 -5.12
C ILE A 9 2.48 -5.53 -4.62
N ALA A 10 1.36 -5.78 -5.26
CA ALA A 10 0.07 -5.18 -4.96
C ALA A 10 -0.94 -6.24 -4.51
N GLY A 11 -2.00 -5.80 -3.85
CA GLY A 11 -3.10 -6.69 -3.48
C GLY A 11 -3.93 -7.15 -4.68
N TRP A 12 -4.79 -8.12 -4.45
CA TRP A 12 -5.67 -8.73 -5.45
C TRP A 12 -6.66 -7.74 -6.10
N GLN A 13 -6.94 -6.62 -5.45
CA GLN A 13 -7.85 -5.57 -5.93
C GLN A 13 -7.48 -5.04 -7.33
N VAL A 14 -6.27 -5.27 -7.79
CA VAL A 14 -5.84 -4.90 -9.14
C VAL A 14 -6.63 -5.65 -10.21
N TYR A 15 -7.07 -6.87 -9.93
CA TYR A 15 -7.82 -7.70 -10.88
C TYR A 15 -9.33 -7.63 -10.68
N GLU A 16 -9.80 -7.22 -9.53
CA GLU A 16 -11.21 -7.12 -9.25
C GLU A 16 -11.76 -5.80 -9.79
N ARG A 17 -12.27 -5.86 -11.02
CA ARG A 17 -12.87 -4.69 -11.68
C ARG A 17 -14.28 -4.33 -11.22
N THR A 18 -14.82 -5.06 -10.26
CA THR A 18 -16.18 -4.83 -9.74
C THR A 18 -16.29 -3.54 -8.92
N THR A 19 -15.19 -3.12 -8.31
CA THR A 19 -15.12 -1.83 -7.59
C THR A 19 -13.90 -1.05 -8.10
N PRO A 20 -14.07 0.11 -8.76
CA PRO A 20 -12.95 0.93 -9.19
C PRO A 20 -12.07 1.32 -7.99
N ASN A 21 -10.82 0.89 -7.97
CA ASN A 21 -9.85 1.33 -6.99
C ASN A 21 -9.00 2.47 -7.58
N TRP A 22 -9.56 3.66 -7.61
CA TRP A 22 -8.95 4.86 -8.19
C TRP A 22 -7.54 5.13 -7.68
N PHE A 23 -7.31 4.87 -6.40
CA PHE A 23 -5.99 5.05 -5.79
C PHE A 23 -4.97 4.07 -6.38
N LEU A 24 -5.32 2.80 -6.45
CA LEU A 24 -4.42 1.76 -6.95
C LEU A 24 -4.15 1.94 -8.45
N ASP A 25 -5.18 2.27 -9.24
CA ASP A 25 -5.04 2.52 -10.66
C ASP A 25 -4.10 3.71 -10.93
N ALA A 26 -4.29 4.83 -10.25
CA ALA A 26 -3.44 6.01 -10.37
C ALA A 26 -2.00 5.71 -9.95
N LEU A 27 -1.82 4.95 -8.87
CA LEU A 27 -0.51 4.53 -8.39
C LEU A 27 0.22 3.69 -9.44
N LEU A 28 -0.43 2.65 -9.96
CA LEU A 28 0.18 1.75 -10.93
C LEU A 28 0.50 2.45 -12.24
N GLN A 29 -0.35 3.37 -12.69
CA GLN A 29 -0.07 4.23 -13.83
C GLN A 29 1.17 5.09 -13.58
N GLY A 30 1.28 5.68 -12.38
CA GLY A 30 2.45 6.46 -11.97
C GLY A 30 3.74 5.63 -11.97
N VAL A 31 3.70 4.42 -11.41
CA VAL A 31 4.84 3.51 -11.42
C VAL A 31 5.24 3.12 -12.84
N ALA A 32 4.29 2.78 -13.69
CA ALA A 32 4.55 2.44 -15.09
C ALA A 32 5.12 3.63 -15.88
N ALA A 33 4.62 4.85 -15.65
CA ALA A 33 5.14 6.06 -16.27
C ALA A 33 6.57 6.36 -15.81
N ALA A 34 6.85 6.22 -14.52
CA ALA A 34 8.21 6.38 -13.96
C ALA A 34 9.17 5.32 -14.52
N GLY A 35 8.74 4.06 -14.60
CA GLY A 35 9.52 2.98 -15.21
C GLY A 35 9.94 3.30 -16.65
N ARG A 36 9.00 3.73 -17.48
CA ARG A 36 9.31 4.16 -18.86
C ARG A 36 10.31 5.31 -18.90
N ARG A 37 10.11 6.34 -18.07
CA ARG A 37 10.99 7.52 -18.03
C ARG A 37 12.39 7.18 -17.57
N LEU A 38 12.54 6.27 -16.61
CA LEU A 38 13.81 5.87 -16.02
C LEU A 38 14.46 4.68 -16.75
N GLY A 39 13.84 4.15 -17.79
CA GLY A 39 14.37 3.01 -18.53
C GLY A 39 14.35 1.70 -17.74
N CYS A 40 13.41 1.53 -16.81
CA CYS A 40 13.20 0.32 -16.03
C CYS A 40 12.07 -0.53 -16.62
N ASP A 41 12.17 -1.84 -16.47
CA ASP A 41 11.08 -2.76 -16.71
C ASP A 41 10.27 -2.94 -15.43
N VAL A 42 8.93 -2.86 -15.51
CA VAL A 42 8.04 -2.97 -14.35
C VAL A 42 7.28 -4.28 -14.42
N TYR A 43 7.43 -5.10 -13.40
CA TYR A 43 6.74 -6.37 -13.22
C TYR A 43 5.69 -6.22 -12.13
N LEU A 44 4.43 -6.49 -12.46
CA LEU A 44 3.34 -6.41 -11.51
C LEU A 44 2.98 -7.81 -11.00
N SER A 45 3.17 -8.03 -9.70
CA SER A 45 2.66 -9.19 -9.00
C SER A 45 1.34 -8.82 -8.33
N CYS A 46 0.29 -9.43 -8.78
CA CYS A 46 -1.02 -9.29 -8.18
C CYS A 46 -1.43 -10.63 -7.62
N GLY A 47 -1.99 -10.64 -6.43
CA GLY A 47 -2.59 -11.85 -5.88
C GLY A 47 -3.73 -12.32 -6.78
N VAL A 48 -3.73 -13.59 -7.16
CA VAL A 48 -4.91 -14.21 -7.75
C VAL A 48 -5.82 -14.63 -6.60
N GLY A 49 -6.92 -13.89 -6.39
CA GLY A 49 -7.92 -14.28 -5.42
C GLY A 49 -8.67 -15.52 -5.88
N ALA A 50 -8.39 -16.69 -5.30
CA ALA A 50 -9.45 -17.69 -5.19
C ALA A 50 -10.58 -17.03 -4.36
N ARG A 51 -11.84 -17.41 -4.58
CA ARG A 51 -12.96 -17.00 -3.70
C ARG A 51 -12.55 -17.26 -2.27
N ILE A 52 -12.28 -16.19 -1.53
CA ILE A 52 -11.82 -16.27 -0.17
C ILE A 52 -13.06 -16.09 0.67
N GLU A 53 -13.40 -17.11 1.42
CA GLU A 53 -14.50 -17.07 2.39
C GLU A 53 -14.18 -16.05 3.51
N ASP A 54 -12.91 -15.82 3.80
CA ASP A 54 -12.45 -14.77 4.72
C ASP A 54 -11.67 -13.68 3.95
N PRO A 55 -12.21 -12.44 3.85
CA PRO A 55 -11.50 -11.31 3.22
C PRO A 55 -10.16 -10.98 3.89
N ARG A 56 -9.90 -11.46 5.10
CA ARG A 56 -8.64 -11.30 5.82
C ARG A 56 -7.55 -12.25 5.33
N GLU A 57 -7.94 -13.35 4.68
CA GLU A 57 -7.03 -14.28 4.03
C GLU A 57 -6.74 -13.86 2.59
N VAL A 58 -6.23 -12.68 2.39
CA VAL A 58 -5.71 -12.32 1.07
C VAL A 58 -4.53 -13.22 0.77
N ARG A 59 -4.70 -14.13 -0.16
CA ARG A 59 -3.62 -14.94 -0.71
C ARG A 59 -3.05 -14.26 -1.95
N PRO A 60 -2.09 -13.37 -1.82
CA PRO A 60 -1.33 -12.94 -2.97
C PRO A 60 -0.40 -14.09 -3.35
N GLY A 61 -0.18 -14.24 -4.60
CA GLY A 61 0.79 -15.17 -5.12
C GLY A 61 2.23 -14.75 -4.83
N TRP A 62 2.49 -14.22 -3.63
CA TRP A 62 3.82 -13.88 -3.17
C TRP A 62 3.93 -14.09 -1.66
N PRO A 63 5.12 -14.36 -1.15
CA PRO A 63 6.33 -14.72 -1.87
C PRO A 63 6.29 -16.16 -2.43
N GLU A 64 5.25 -16.92 -2.14
CA GLU A 64 5.13 -18.32 -2.47
C GLU A 64 4.17 -18.56 -3.63
N PRO A 65 4.57 -19.33 -4.64
CA PRO A 65 3.66 -19.75 -5.70
C PRO A 65 2.57 -20.66 -5.13
N LEU A 66 1.33 -20.43 -5.53
CA LEU A 66 0.23 -21.33 -5.22
C LEU A 66 0.31 -22.55 -6.14
N PRO A 67 0.14 -23.79 -5.60
CA PRO A 67 0.37 -25.01 -6.37
C PRO A 67 -0.53 -25.16 -7.60
N ASP A 68 -1.71 -24.56 -7.58
CA ASP A 68 -2.70 -24.71 -8.67
C ASP A 68 -2.81 -23.45 -9.57
N VAL A 69 -1.90 -22.49 -9.42
CA VAL A 69 -1.95 -21.25 -10.19
C VAL A 69 -0.72 -21.10 -11.04
N GLN A 70 -0.93 -21.11 -12.36
CA GLN A 70 0.14 -20.86 -13.33
C GLN A 70 0.38 -19.37 -13.48
N PHE A 71 1.27 -18.82 -12.68
CA PHE A 71 1.77 -17.45 -12.84
C PHE A 71 3.24 -17.38 -12.44
N ILE A 72 3.94 -16.38 -12.95
CA ILE A 72 5.32 -16.12 -12.59
C ILE A 72 5.31 -15.18 -11.37
N PRO A 73 5.69 -15.66 -10.18
CA PRO A 73 5.75 -14.81 -9.01
C PRO A 73 6.85 -13.75 -9.19
N VAL A 74 6.59 -12.55 -8.67
CA VAL A 74 7.55 -11.45 -8.65
C VAL A 74 8.20 -11.38 -7.27
N GLY A 75 9.53 -11.33 -7.23
CA GLY A 75 10.28 -11.28 -5.99
C GLY A 75 11.72 -10.91 -6.22
N HIS A 76 12.53 -10.94 -5.15
CA HIS A 76 13.94 -10.58 -5.18
C HIS A 76 14.80 -11.46 -6.13
N TRP A 77 14.33 -12.65 -6.48
CA TRP A 77 15.04 -13.58 -7.38
C TRP A 77 14.95 -13.19 -8.86
N ASN A 78 14.02 -12.32 -9.24
CA ASN A 78 13.81 -11.92 -10.63
C ASN A 78 13.63 -10.42 -10.84
N THR A 79 13.86 -9.62 -9.79
CA THR A 79 13.84 -8.15 -9.84
C THR A 79 15.06 -7.55 -9.17
N ASP A 80 15.34 -6.29 -9.44
CA ASP A 80 16.45 -5.53 -8.89
C ASP A 80 15.99 -4.59 -7.75
N GLY A 81 14.68 -4.50 -7.53
CA GLY A 81 14.04 -3.77 -6.42
C GLY A 81 12.56 -4.01 -6.36
N LEU A 82 11.94 -3.80 -5.20
CA LEU A 82 10.52 -4.05 -4.96
C LEU A 82 9.79 -2.83 -4.42
N VAL A 83 8.59 -2.61 -4.93
CA VAL A 83 7.61 -1.67 -4.40
C VAL A 83 6.46 -2.46 -3.78
N PHE A 84 6.28 -2.34 -2.48
CA PHE A 84 5.17 -2.95 -1.76
C PHE A 84 3.99 -1.97 -1.67
N VAL A 85 2.87 -2.35 -2.27
CA VAL A 85 1.62 -1.58 -2.24
C VAL A 85 0.60 -2.36 -1.43
N SER A 86 0.25 -1.89 -0.30
CA SER A 86 -0.71 -2.47 0.65
C SER A 86 -0.08 -2.91 1.97
N PRO A 87 -0.87 -2.95 3.04
CA PRO A 87 -0.38 -3.38 4.33
C PRO A 87 0.11 -4.83 4.31
N LEU A 88 1.22 -5.05 4.97
CA LEU A 88 1.78 -6.38 5.20
C LEU A 88 1.00 -7.07 6.33
N ARG A 89 -0.17 -7.61 6.02
CA ARG A 89 -1.11 -8.12 7.04
C ARG A 89 -0.64 -9.38 7.74
N THR A 90 0.03 -10.28 7.02
CA THR A 90 0.50 -11.53 7.63
C THR A 90 1.91 -11.39 8.19
N ARG A 91 2.24 -12.26 9.16
CA ARG A 91 3.57 -12.30 9.76
C ARG A 91 4.63 -12.67 8.71
N GLU A 92 4.33 -13.64 7.87
CA GLU A 92 5.22 -14.16 6.83
C GLU A 92 5.65 -13.04 5.87
N ARG A 93 4.71 -12.17 5.49
CA ARG A 93 4.99 -11.01 4.62
C ARG A 93 5.84 -9.97 5.29
N ARG A 94 5.56 -9.67 6.56
CA ARG A 94 6.39 -8.75 7.34
C ARG A 94 7.81 -9.27 7.50
N ASP A 95 7.95 -10.57 7.78
CA ASP A 95 9.24 -11.22 7.92
C ASP A 95 10.00 -11.28 6.59
N TYR A 96 9.31 -11.52 5.47
CA TYR A 96 9.90 -11.46 4.15
C TYR A 96 10.44 -10.06 3.83
N ALA A 97 9.62 -9.03 3.98
CA ALA A 97 10.03 -7.66 3.72
C ALA A 97 11.19 -7.20 4.63
N ARG A 98 11.18 -7.63 5.90
CA ARG A 98 12.26 -7.36 6.84
C ARG A 98 13.56 -8.02 6.40
N ARG A 99 13.55 -9.30 6.04
CA ARG A 99 14.75 -10.00 5.54
C ARG A 99 15.35 -9.30 4.33
N LEU A 100 14.53 -8.91 3.36
CA LEU A 100 15.02 -8.18 2.20
C LEU A 100 15.76 -6.89 2.57
N GLN A 101 15.24 -6.15 3.57
CA GLN A 101 15.91 -4.95 4.05
C GLN A 101 17.21 -5.25 4.80
N GLU A 102 17.23 -6.28 5.64
CA GLU A 102 18.42 -6.74 6.37
C GLU A 102 19.51 -7.19 5.39
N ASP A 103 19.12 -7.82 4.29
CA ASP A 103 20.00 -8.23 3.20
C ASP A 103 20.44 -7.06 2.27
N GLY A 104 19.95 -5.84 2.54
CA GLY A 104 20.27 -4.66 1.72
C GLY A 104 19.58 -4.63 0.36
N PHE A 105 18.55 -5.46 0.13
CA PHE A 105 17.79 -5.45 -1.11
C PHE A 105 16.91 -4.20 -1.19
N PRO A 106 16.88 -3.48 -2.34
CA PRO A 106 16.10 -2.26 -2.48
C PRO A 106 14.60 -2.50 -2.36
N VAL A 107 13.97 -1.92 -1.34
CA VAL A 107 12.51 -1.97 -1.13
C VAL A 107 11.97 -0.60 -0.77
N VAL A 108 10.77 -0.29 -1.30
CA VAL A 108 10.00 0.91 -0.97
C VAL A 108 8.56 0.51 -0.69
N PHE A 109 7.97 1.09 0.34
CA PHE A 109 6.58 0.89 0.69
C PHE A 109 5.71 2.04 0.20
N VAL A 110 4.47 1.75 -0.18
CA VAL A 110 3.43 2.75 -0.42
C VAL A 110 2.35 2.55 0.62
N GLY A 111 2.19 3.56 1.47
CA GLY A 111 1.38 3.51 2.68
C GLY A 111 2.23 3.50 3.94
N ALA A 112 1.70 3.04 5.06
CA ALA A 112 2.41 3.04 6.34
C ALA A 112 3.70 2.22 6.26
N GLY A 113 4.82 2.89 6.50
CA GLY A 113 6.15 2.29 6.36
C GLY A 113 6.76 1.77 7.66
N ASP A 114 6.18 2.06 8.82
CA ASP A 114 6.68 1.63 10.15
C ASP A 114 8.20 1.84 10.33
N GLY A 115 8.70 3.03 9.98
CA GLY A 115 10.12 3.36 10.02
C GLY A 115 10.95 2.87 8.83
N ARG A 116 10.33 2.30 7.82
CA ARG A 116 10.95 1.83 6.57
C ARG A 116 10.86 2.90 5.49
N PRO A 117 11.68 2.80 4.41
CA PRO A 117 11.54 3.67 3.25
C PRO A 117 10.11 3.58 2.67
N ALA A 118 9.33 4.64 2.80
CA ALA A 118 7.93 4.64 2.41
C ALA A 118 7.50 5.95 1.76
N ILE A 119 6.55 5.86 0.86
CA ILE A 119 5.80 6.98 0.30
C ILE A 119 4.45 6.98 1.00
N VAL A 120 4.18 8.01 1.78
CA VAL A 120 2.93 8.16 2.55
C VAL A 120 2.17 9.40 2.12
N ALA A 121 0.84 9.33 2.20
CA ALA A 121 0.02 10.52 2.04
C ALA A 121 0.13 11.42 3.29
N ASP A 122 0.27 12.72 3.09
CA ASP A 122 0.21 13.71 4.18
C ASP A 122 -1.24 13.92 4.64
N SER A 123 -1.72 12.99 5.45
CA SER A 123 -3.09 13.03 5.98
C SER A 123 -3.26 14.17 6.99
N ALA A 124 -2.22 14.51 7.76
CA ALA A 124 -2.31 15.51 8.80
C ALA A 124 -2.63 16.90 8.23
N SER A 125 -1.93 17.32 7.18
CA SER A 125 -2.23 18.58 6.48
C SER A 125 -3.65 18.60 5.92
N GLY A 126 -4.08 17.51 5.25
CA GLY A 126 -5.42 17.41 4.70
C GLY A 126 -6.52 17.49 5.78
N PHE A 127 -6.35 16.80 6.91
CA PHE A 127 -7.29 16.90 8.03
C PHE A 127 -7.30 18.27 8.69
N ARG A 128 -6.13 18.92 8.83
CA ARG A 128 -6.06 20.28 9.35
C ARG A 128 -6.89 21.24 8.49
N GLU A 129 -6.71 21.21 7.19
CA GLU A 129 -7.49 22.06 6.27
C GLU A 129 -8.99 21.77 6.35
N ALA A 130 -9.39 20.49 6.37
CA ALA A 130 -10.78 20.09 6.47
C ALA A 130 -11.42 20.55 7.79
N LEU A 131 -10.76 20.35 8.92
CA LEU A 131 -11.26 20.75 10.24
C LEU A 131 -11.35 22.28 10.37
N LEU A 132 -10.36 23.01 9.88
CA LEU A 132 -10.39 24.47 9.84
C LEU A 132 -11.53 24.98 8.96
N HIS A 133 -11.77 24.35 7.81
CA HIS A 133 -12.89 24.68 6.94
C HIS A 133 -14.22 24.50 7.68
N LEU A 134 -14.45 23.33 8.27
CA LEU A 134 -15.67 23.06 9.05
C LEU A 134 -15.85 24.05 10.21
N SER A 135 -14.79 24.33 10.95
CA SER A 135 -14.84 25.28 12.06
C SER A 135 -15.22 26.70 11.60
N ARG A 136 -14.67 27.19 10.48
CA ARG A 136 -15.03 28.49 9.89
C ARG A 136 -16.49 28.58 9.46
N HIS A 137 -17.10 27.43 9.12
CA HIS A 137 -18.54 27.33 8.81
C HIS A 137 -19.42 27.08 10.05
N GLY A 138 -18.86 27.18 11.25
CA GLY A 138 -19.58 27.09 12.51
C GLY A 138 -19.82 25.67 13.01
N HIS A 139 -19.29 24.65 12.35
CA HIS A 139 -19.38 23.27 12.83
C HIS A 139 -18.48 23.07 14.05
N ARG A 140 -19.05 22.62 15.18
CA ARG A 140 -18.33 22.36 16.44
C ARG A 140 -18.32 20.87 16.82
N ARG A 141 -19.13 20.08 16.15
CA ARG A 141 -19.25 18.64 16.39
C ARG A 141 -18.98 17.90 15.09
N VAL A 142 -17.80 17.31 14.99
CA VAL A 142 -17.34 16.61 13.79
C VAL A 142 -17.14 15.14 14.12
N ALA A 143 -17.73 14.26 13.32
CA ALA A 143 -17.52 12.83 13.41
C ALA A 143 -16.55 12.37 12.31
N PHE A 144 -15.67 11.43 12.65
CA PHE A 144 -14.77 10.78 11.70
C PHE A 144 -15.18 9.32 11.52
N ILE A 145 -15.46 8.95 10.27
CA ILE A 145 -15.72 7.55 9.92
C ILE A 145 -14.40 6.93 9.50
N SER A 146 -13.84 6.12 10.40
CA SER A 146 -12.58 5.42 10.16
C SER A 146 -12.82 4.10 9.42
N GLY A 147 -11.79 3.61 8.73
CA GLY A 147 -11.70 2.21 8.32
C GLY A 147 -11.49 1.28 9.53
N ASP A 148 -11.10 0.04 9.27
CA ASP A 148 -10.85 -0.96 10.32
C ASP A 148 -9.81 -0.45 11.34
N PRO A 149 -10.16 -0.27 12.62
CA PRO A 149 -9.23 0.21 13.64
C PRO A 149 -8.14 -0.81 13.98
N LEU A 150 -8.29 -2.07 13.58
CA LEU A 150 -7.29 -3.12 13.74
C LEU A 150 -6.28 -3.13 12.58
N ASP A 151 -6.55 -2.36 11.52
CA ASP A 151 -5.60 -2.17 10.43
C ASP A 151 -4.51 -1.20 10.90
N ALA A 152 -3.34 -1.73 11.23
CA ALA A 152 -2.15 -0.95 11.63
C ALA A 152 -1.57 -0.09 10.47
N GLY A 153 -2.33 0.10 9.39
CA GLY A 153 -1.97 0.87 8.23
C GLY A 153 -2.41 2.33 8.29
N ASP A 154 -2.70 2.89 7.13
CA ASP A 154 -3.08 4.29 6.93
C ASP A 154 -4.34 4.70 7.73
N SER A 155 -5.28 3.78 7.92
CA SER A 155 -6.52 4.05 8.66
C SER A 155 -6.24 4.39 10.12
N PHE A 156 -5.33 3.67 10.77
CA PHE A 156 -4.94 3.93 12.15
C PHE A 156 -4.24 5.29 12.27
N LYS A 157 -3.28 5.57 11.37
CA LYS A 157 -2.58 6.85 11.35
C LYS A 157 -3.55 8.01 11.14
N ARG A 158 -4.46 7.89 10.18
CA ARG A 158 -5.49 8.92 9.90
C ARG A 158 -6.38 9.20 11.11
N LEU A 159 -6.79 8.17 11.83
CA LEU A 159 -7.59 8.34 13.06
C LEU A 159 -6.77 9.06 14.15
N ALA A 160 -5.50 8.73 14.31
CA ALA A 160 -4.60 9.39 15.26
C ALA A 160 -4.41 10.87 14.89
N ASP A 161 -4.13 11.18 13.63
CA ASP A 161 -3.98 12.55 13.12
C ASP A 161 -5.27 13.36 13.34
N PHE A 162 -6.44 12.79 13.03
CA PHE A 162 -7.73 13.44 13.25
C PHE A 162 -7.97 13.77 14.72
N ARG A 163 -7.68 12.82 15.63
CA ARG A 163 -7.84 13.04 17.08
C ARG A 163 -6.92 14.12 17.62
N ALA A 164 -5.65 14.07 17.22
CA ALA A 164 -4.66 15.06 17.65
C ALA A 164 -5.06 16.48 17.21
N LEU A 165 -5.46 16.62 15.94
CA LEU A 165 -5.89 17.90 15.40
C LEU A 165 -7.21 18.39 15.99
N GLY A 166 -8.16 17.49 16.28
CA GLY A 166 -9.39 17.85 16.96
C GLY A 166 -9.16 18.40 18.35
N LEU A 167 -8.20 17.86 19.10
CA LEU A 167 -7.79 18.40 20.42
C LEU A 167 -7.06 19.75 20.31
N GLU A 168 -6.27 19.94 19.26
CA GLU A 168 -5.53 21.20 19.03
C GLU A 168 -6.46 22.35 18.63
N LEU A 169 -7.47 22.05 17.83
CA LEU A 169 -8.36 23.08 17.27
C LEU A 169 -9.63 23.36 18.10
N GLY A 170 -9.88 22.64 19.18
CA GLY A 170 -11.00 22.82 20.11
C GLY A 170 -12.30 22.26 19.57
#